data_0492921da38198667f01fff841871187
#
_entry.id   0492921da38198667f01fff841871187
#
_cell.length_a   1.000
_cell.length_b   1.000
_cell.length_c   1.000
_cell.angle_alpha   90.00
_cell.angle_beta   90.00
_cell.angle_gamma   90.00
#
_symmetry.space_group_name_H-M   'P 1'
#
loop_
_entity.id
_entity.type
_entity.pdbx_description
1 polymer ?
#
loop_
_entity_poly.entity_id
_entity_poly.type
_entity_poly.pdbx_seq_one_letter_code
_entity_poly.pdbx_strand_id
1 'polypeptide(L)'
;MIIKYHKYTACQVKLFLDFFLEYFQWLRQEIIAHKGEAAIFKVDSIEGMSDQDIIGQFQKIRDKDYNEIVSNALKLKENIEGSIKKGAISIIQKERYAARLKKLKTRLNEVIAVDYFQTPLGKKAESAITNCNAAIENLKVSKEEKTIASEKISPIKIYNKNGFQNKRWVTRKGLHVDRIASGWLIKRFIDKAAKFSF
;
A
#
# COMPACT_ATOMS: atom_id res chain seq x y z
N MET A 1 0.04 -15.99 24.81
CA MET A 1 0.85 -16.92 23.99
C MET A 1 2.14 -16.22 23.63
N ILE A 2 3.25 -16.74 24.08
CA ILE A 2 4.59 -16.23 23.76
C ILE A 2 5.16 -17.15 22.68
N ILE A 3 5.37 -16.62 21.47
CA ILE A 3 6.02 -17.34 20.37
C ILE A 3 7.47 -16.86 20.32
N LYS A 4 8.44 -17.76 20.61
CA LYS A 4 9.85 -17.47 20.56
C LYS A 4 10.41 -18.01 19.24
N TYR A 5 10.66 -17.13 18.29
CA TYR A 5 11.43 -17.46 17.09
C TYR A 5 12.93 -17.22 17.35
N HIS A 6 13.80 -18.02 16.78
CA HIS A 6 15.24 -18.05 17.04
C HIS A 6 16.01 -16.73 16.82
N LYS A 7 15.34 -15.66 16.39
CA LYS A 7 15.91 -14.29 16.31
C LYS A 7 14.98 -13.16 16.77
N TYR A 8 13.68 -13.43 17.05
CA TYR A 8 12.74 -12.39 17.46
C TYR A 8 11.74 -12.95 18.47
N THR A 9 11.59 -12.28 19.61
CA THR A 9 10.52 -12.59 20.55
C THR A 9 9.28 -11.82 20.12
N ALA A 10 8.31 -12.50 19.51
CA ALA A 10 7.00 -11.92 19.23
C ALA A 10 6.01 -12.41 20.29
N CYS A 11 5.44 -11.48 21.04
CA CYS A 11 4.32 -11.75 21.95
C CYS A 11 3.03 -11.35 21.23
N GLN A 12 2.22 -12.34 20.87
CA GLN A 12 0.85 -12.11 20.43
C GLN A 12 -0.09 -12.57 21.54
N VAL A 13 -0.79 -11.63 22.15
CA VAL A 13 -1.90 -11.91 23.05
C VAL A 13 -3.18 -11.77 22.24
N LYS A 14 -3.91 -12.86 22.09
CA LYS A 14 -5.19 -12.87 21.41
C LYS A 14 -6.27 -13.29 22.40
N LEU A 15 -7.36 -12.55 22.47
CA LEU A 15 -8.51 -12.91 23.28
C LEU A 15 -8.99 -14.31 22.88
N PHE A 16 -9.19 -15.10 23.91
CA PHE A 16 -9.56 -16.48 23.80
C PHE A 16 -11.08 -16.57 23.58
N LEU A 17 -11.48 -16.74 22.34
CA LEU A 17 -12.71 -17.44 22.00
C LEU A 17 -12.29 -18.88 21.66
N ASP A 18 -13.02 -19.88 22.13
CA ASP A 18 -12.71 -21.31 21.94
C ASP A 18 -12.42 -21.67 20.47
N PHE A 19 -12.99 -20.91 19.54
CA PHE A 19 -12.74 -20.99 18.12
C PHE A 19 -11.26 -20.76 17.69
N PHE A 20 -10.45 -20.05 18.47
CA PHE A 20 -9.06 -19.79 18.11
C PHE A 20 -8.07 -20.81 18.70
N LEU A 21 -8.50 -21.68 19.60
CA LEU A 21 -7.60 -22.66 20.21
C LEU A 21 -7.05 -23.64 19.17
N GLU A 22 -7.92 -24.15 18.31
CA GLU A 22 -7.52 -25.06 17.22
C GLU A 22 -6.51 -24.41 16.27
N TYR A 23 -6.73 -23.14 15.92
CA TYR A 23 -5.80 -22.37 15.09
C TYR A 23 -4.42 -22.21 15.76
N PHE A 24 -4.37 -21.96 17.06
CA PHE A 24 -3.11 -21.87 17.79
C PHE A 24 -2.43 -23.22 17.95
N GLN A 25 -3.19 -24.31 18.10
CA GLN A 25 -2.65 -25.65 18.12
C GLN A 25 -2.02 -26.02 16.79
N TRP A 26 -2.70 -25.70 15.69
CA TRP A 26 -2.17 -25.90 14.34
C TRP A 26 -0.90 -25.07 14.11
N LEU A 27 -0.90 -23.78 14.44
CA LEU A 27 0.26 -22.90 14.32
C LEU A 27 1.46 -23.42 15.16
N ARG A 28 1.19 -23.93 16.37
CA ARG A 28 2.22 -24.55 17.20
C ARG A 28 2.85 -25.75 16.51
N GLN A 29 2.06 -26.63 15.91
CA GLN A 29 2.55 -27.80 15.18
C GLN A 29 3.41 -27.38 13.98
N GLU A 30 2.99 -26.40 13.24
CA GLU A 30 3.75 -25.88 12.10
C GLU A 30 5.10 -25.30 12.52
N ILE A 31 5.13 -24.53 13.60
CA ILE A 31 6.39 -24.00 14.16
C ILE A 31 7.34 -25.13 14.55
N ILE A 32 6.84 -26.18 15.20
CA ILE A 32 7.64 -27.34 15.62
C ILE A 32 8.13 -28.13 14.39
N ALA A 33 7.29 -28.31 13.37
CA ALA A 33 7.67 -28.97 12.12
C ALA A 33 8.83 -28.24 11.41
N HIS A 34 8.93 -26.93 11.59
CA HIS A 34 10.02 -26.10 11.07
C HIS A 34 11.18 -25.94 12.07
N LYS A 35 11.31 -26.86 13.03
CA LYS A 35 12.36 -26.88 14.05
C LYS A 35 12.37 -25.64 14.98
N GLY A 36 11.23 -24.97 15.11
CA GLY A 36 11.02 -23.90 16.07
C GLY A 36 10.48 -24.43 17.42
N GLU A 37 10.48 -23.58 18.43
CA GLU A 37 9.88 -23.86 19.73
C GLU A 37 8.64 -23.01 19.94
N ALA A 38 7.53 -23.63 20.37
CA ALA A 38 6.29 -22.94 20.68
C ALA A 38 5.55 -23.60 21.83
N ALA A 39 5.03 -22.78 22.74
CA ALA A 39 4.17 -23.20 23.84
C ALA A 39 2.88 -22.38 23.87
N ILE A 40 1.78 -23.02 24.24
CA ILE A 40 0.48 -22.37 24.42
C ILE A 40 0.17 -22.38 25.92
N PHE A 41 -0.08 -21.18 26.46
CA PHE A 41 -0.51 -21.03 27.85
C PHE A 41 -1.96 -20.52 27.85
N LYS A 42 -2.83 -21.20 28.57
CA LYS A 42 -4.16 -20.69 28.89
C LYS A 42 -4.08 -20.06 30.27
N VAL A 43 -4.41 -18.78 30.37
CA VAL A 43 -4.36 -18.01 31.61
C VAL A 43 -5.72 -17.42 31.84
N ASP A 44 -6.32 -17.72 32.99
CA ASP A 44 -7.65 -17.22 33.36
C ASP A 44 -7.57 -15.86 34.08
N SER A 45 -6.45 -15.56 34.72
CA SER A 45 -6.19 -14.25 35.35
C SER A 45 -4.70 -13.97 35.44
N ILE A 46 -4.33 -12.70 35.48
CA ILE A 46 -2.97 -12.24 35.67
C ILE A 46 -2.93 -11.46 36.99
N GLU A 47 -2.16 -11.92 37.96
CA GLU A 47 -1.99 -11.21 39.21
C GLU A 47 -1.39 -9.82 39.00
N GLY A 48 -1.99 -8.80 39.62
CA GLY A 48 -1.55 -7.40 39.49
C GLY A 48 -1.99 -6.66 38.24
N MET A 49 -2.78 -7.28 37.35
CA MET A 49 -3.36 -6.64 36.17
C MET A 49 -4.83 -7.03 36.00
N SER A 50 -5.70 -6.04 35.84
CA SER A 50 -7.08 -6.28 35.46
C SER A 50 -7.22 -6.47 33.95
N ASP A 51 -8.30 -7.10 33.48
CA ASP A 51 -8.62 -7.20 32.06
C ASP A 51 -8.69 -5.84 31.39
N GLN A 52 -9.19 -4.83 32.11
CA GLN A 52 -9.24 -3.44 31.65
C GLN A 52 -7.86 -2.85 31.40
N ASP A 53 -6.88 -3.16 32.26
CA ASP A 53 -5.49 -2.70 32.08
C ASP A 53 -4.85 -3.33 30.83
N ILE A 54 -5.14 -4.61 30.61
CA ILE A 54 -4.66 -5.35 29.44
C ILE A 54 -5.27 -4.76 28.16
N ILE A 55 -6.59 -4.60 28.13
CA ILE A 55 -7.33 -3.99 27.02
C ILE A 55 -6.77 -2.58 26.74
N GLY A 56 -6.59 -1.77 27.79
CA GLY A 56 -6.05 -0.42 27.67
C GLY A 56 -4.65 -0.36 27.06
N GLN A 57 -3.80 -1.35 27.32
CA GLN A 57 -2.47 -1.42 26.69
C GLN A 57 -2.57 -1.70 25.19
N PHE A 58 -3.45 -2.61 24.76
CA PHE A 58 -3.68 -2.87 23.34
C PHE A 58 -4.29 -1.66 22.65
N GLN A 59 -5.27 -1.01 23.26
CA GLN A 59 -5.89 0.19 22.73
C GLN A 59 -4.87 1.32 22.55
N LYS A 60 -3.96 1.54 23.50
CA LYS A 60 -2.89 2.56 23.38
C LYS A 60 -2.00 2.35 22.15
N ILE A 61 -1.76 1.10 21.76
CA ILE A 61 -0.97 0.81 20.55
C ILE A 61 -1.78 1.19 19.30
N ARG A 62 -3.05 0.82 19.26
CA ARG A 62 -3.95 1.16 18.14
C ARG A 62 -4.22 2.66 18.07
N ASP A 63 -4.30 3.33 19.20
CA ASP A 63 -4.46 4.79 19.27
C ASP A 63 -3.35 5.54 18.53
N LYS A 64 -2.11 5.06 18.60
CA LYS A 64 -1.00 5.64 17.84
C LYS A 64 -1.22 5.51 16.33
N ASP A 65 -1.60 4.31 15.88
CA ASP A 65 -1.85 4.04 14.45
C ASP A 65 -3.01 4.92 13.93
N TYR A 66 -4.12 5.00 14.68
CA TYR A 66 -5.27 5.82 14.29
C TYR A 66 -4.94 7.32 14.32
N ASN A 67 -4.21 7.80 15.30
CA ASN A 67 -3.78 9.20 15.37
C ASN A 67 -2.90 9.59 14.19
N GLU A 68 -2.03 8.70 13.74
CA GLU A 68 -1.24 8.91 12.52
C GLU A 68 -2.14 9.04 11.28
N ILE A 69 -3.13 8.15 11.14
CA ILE A 69 -4.09 8.19 10.03
C ILE A 69 -4.90 9.49 10.06
N VAL A 70 -5.42 9.88 11.22
CA VAL A 70 -6.18 11.12 11.40
C VAL A 70 -5.32 12.34 11.04
N SER A 71 -4.09 12.41 11.54
CA SER A 71 -3.15 13.51 11.25
C SER A 71 -2.88 13.62 9.75
N ASN A 72 -2.62 12.49 9.09
CA ASN A 72 -2.36 12.46 7.65
C ASN A 72 -3.61 12.82 6.82
N ALA A 73 -4.81 12.41 7.27
CA ALA A 73 -6.06 12.78 6.65
C ALA A 73 -6.34 14.29 6.78
N LEU A 74 -6.11 14.87 7.95
CA LEU A 74 -6.26 16.32 8.17
C LEU A 74 -5.30 17.11 7.29
N LYS A 75 -4.02 16.76 7.23
CA LYS A 75 -3.04 17.37 6.32
C LYS A 75 -3.45 17.27 4.86
N LEU A 76 -4.00 16.12 4.46
CA LEU A 76 -4.51 15.95 3.10
C LEU A 76 -5.69 16.89 2.83
N LYS A 77 -6.63 17.00 3.77
CA LYS A 77 -7.78 17.90 3.67
C LYS A 77 -7.36 19.36 3.57
N GLU A 78 -6.43 19.81 4.41
CA GLU A 78 -5.86 21.18 4.36
C GLU A 78 -5.23 21.48 2.99
N ASN A 79 -4.47 20.54 2.44
CA ASN A 79 -3.88 20.68 1.11
C ASN A 79 -4.94 20.81 0.01
N ILE A 80 -6.03 20.05 0.12
CA ILE A 80 -7.17 20.12 -0.81
C ILE A 80 -7.85 21.50 -0.70
N GLU A 81 -8.15 21.92 0.52
CA GLU A 81 -8.81 23.23 0.77
C GLU A 81 -7.92 24.40 0.32
N GLY A 82 -6.61 24.31 0.58
CA GLY A 82 -5.65 25.28 0.09
C GLY A 82 -5.59 25.37 -1.43
N SER A 83 -5.78 24.23 -2.10
CA SER A 83 -5.84 24.19 -3.57
C SER A 83 -7.16 24.77 -4.10
N ILE A 84 -8.27 24.54 -3.43
CA ILE A 84 -9.57 25.12 -3.78
C ILE A 84 -9.51 26.65 -3.73
N LYS A 85 -8.89 27.21 -2.71
CA LYS A 85 -8.72 28.66 -2.55
C LYS A 85 -7.88 29.31 -3.66
N LYS A 86 -6.99 28.54 -4.28
CA LYS A 86 -6.11 29.00 -5.39
C LYS A 86 -6.78 28.94 -6.76
N GLY A 87 -7.98 28.38 -6.86
CA GLY A 87 -8.77 28.29 -8.09
C GLY A 87 -8.97 26.87 -8.59
N ALA A 88 -9.22 26.72 -9.89
CA ALA A 88 -9.45 25.42 -10.50
C ALA A 88 -8.17 24.54 -10.46
N ILE A 89 -8.37 23.26 -10.18
CA ILE A 89 -7.29 22.29 -9.97
C ILE A 89 -7.09 21.46 -11.22
N SER A 90 -5.85 21.07 -11.50
CA SER A 90 -5.54 20.18 -12.61
C SER A 90 -6.02 18.75 -12.34
N ILE A 91 -6.35 18.02 -13.41
CA ILE A 91 -6.73 16.58 -13.33
C ILE A 91 -5.65 15.80 -12.61
N ILE A 92 -4.38 16.03 -12.94
CA ILE A 92 -3.21 15.35 -12.36
C ILE A 92 -3.16 15.57 -10.83
N GLN A 93 -3.49 16.78 -10.38
CA GLN A 93 -3.48 17.09 -8.95
C GLN A 93 -4.63 16.39 -8.21
N LYS A 94 -5.82 16.34 -8.83
CA LYS A 94 -6.95 15.56 -8.29
C LYS A 94 -6.62 14.07 -8.16
N GLU A 95 -5.99 13.49 -9.17
CA GLU A 95 -5.53 12.09 -9.16
C GLU A 95 -4.50 11.82 -8.06
N ARG A 96 -3.57 12.76 -7.82
CA ARG A 96 -2.60 12.66 -6.71
C ARG A 96 -3.27 12.64 -5.36
N TYR A 97 -4.30 13.46 -5.15
CA TYR A 97 -5.08 13.45 -3.90
C TYR A 97 -5.86 12.15 -3.74
N ALA A 98 -6.49 11.66 -4.80
CA ALA A 98 -7.19 10.37 -4.79
C ALA A 98 -6.25 9.20 -4.49
N ALA A 99 -5.04 9.19 -5.05
CA ALA A 99 -4.03 8.17 -4.76
C ALA A 99 -3.56 8.20 -3.28
N ARG A 100 -3.37 9.40 -2.71
CA ARG A 100 -3.04 9.54 -1.28
C ARG A 100 -4.17 9.05 -0.39
N LEU A 101 -5.41 9.40 -0.70
CA LEU A 101 -6.58 8.93 0.03
C LEU A 101 -6.72 7.41 -0.04
N LYS A 102 -6.47 6.80 -1.20
CA LYS A 102 -6.47 5.34 -1.36
C LYS A 102 -5.47 4.67 -0.41
N LYS A 103 -4.25 5.21 -0.29
CA LYS A 103 -3.24 4.69 0.64
C LYS A 103 -3.71 4.78 2.10
N LEU A 104 -4.34 5.91 2.49
CA LEU A 104 -4.89 6.06 3.85
C LEU A 104 -6.03 5.07 4.12
N LYS A 105 -6.92 4.84 3.14
CA LYS A 105 -7.98 3.82 3.26
C LYS A 105 -7.41 2.41 3.44
N THR A 106 -6.39 2.05 2.67
CA THR A 106 -5.70 0.75 2.82
C THR A 106 -5.11 0.63 4.22
N ARG A 107 -4.38 1.65 4.69
CA ARG A 107 -3.79 1.65 6.03
C ARG A 107 -4.84 1.56 7.13
N LEU A 108 -5.97 2.27 6.99
CA LEU A 108 -7.08 2.18 7.93
C LEU A 108 -7.61 0.74 8.02
N ASN A 109 -7.85 0.09 6.88
CA ASN A 109 -8.34 -1.29 6.86
C ASN A 109 -7.35 -2.27 7.51
N GLU A 110 -6.04 -2.07 7.32
CA GLU A 110 -5.00 -2.86 7.99
C GLU A 110 -5.06 -2.71 9.51
N VAL A 111 -5.25 -1.48 10.01
CA VAL A 111 -5.34 -1.21 11.45
C VAL A 111 -6.64 -1.77 12.02
N ILE A 112 -7.77 -1.61 11.35
CA ILE A 112 -9.06 -2.18 11.75
C ILE A 112 -8.98 -3.70 11.87
N ALA A 113 -8.31 -4.36 10.93
CA ALA A 113 -8.17 -5.83 10.92
C ALA A 113 -7.44 -6.38 12.16
N VAL A 114 -6.65 -5.55 12.84
CA VAL A 114 -5.89 -5.93 14.06
C VAL A 114 -6.37 -5.20 15.32
N ASP A 115 -7.43 -4.42 15.23
CA ASP A 115 -8.06 -3.72 16.36
C ASP A 115 -9.16 -4.59 16.98
N TYR A 116 -8.75 -5.57 17.75
CA TYR A 116 -9.65 -6.52 18.39
C TYR A 116 -10.55 -5.89 19.47
N PHE A 117 -10.16 -4.75 20.03
CA PHE A 117 -10.85 -4.08 21.14
C PHE A 117 -11.61 -2.83 20.73
N GLN A 118 -11.71 -2.58 19.42
CA GLN A 118 -12.51 -1.50 18.84
C GLN A 118 -12.26 -0.14 19.52
N THR A 119 -11.05 0.35 19.38
CA THR A 119 -10.63 1.65 19.89
C THR A 119 -11.55 2.78 19.40
N PRO A 120 -12.02 3.69 20.28
CA PRO A 120 -12.90 4.80 19.87
C PRO A 120 -12.31 5.71 18.79
N LEU A 121 -10.99 5.79 18.68
CA LEU A 121 -10.29 6.54 17.63
C LEU A 121 -10.50 5.98 16.23
N GLY A 122 -10.87 4.71 16.08
CA GLY A 122 -11.20 4.11 14.79
C GLY A 122 -12.30 4.88 14.06
N LYS A 123 -13.40 5.22 14.77
CA LYS A 123 -14.51 6.02 14.21
C LYS A 123 -14.06 7.43 13.80
N LYS A 124 -13.13 8.04 14.55
CA LYS A 124 -12.57 9.36 14.18
C LYS A 124 -11.73 9.26 12.90
N ALA A 125 -10.95 8.21 12.75
CA ALA A 125 -10.16 7.98 11.54
C ALA A 125 -11.04 7.74 10.31
N GLU A 126 -12.10 6.94 10.43
CA GLU A 126 -13.09 6.74 9.37
C GLU A 126 -13.75 8.06 8.95
N SER A 127 -14.21 8.85 9.92
CA SER A 127 -14.81 10.16 9.67
C SER A 127 -13.84 11.12 8.96
N ALA A 128 -12.57 11.15 9.39
CA ALA A 128 -11.55 11.99 8.75
C ALA A 128 -11.32 11.59 7.29
N ILE A 129 -11.26 10.30 6.99
CA ILE A 129 -11.13 9.79 5.62
C ILE A 129 -12.37 10.10 4.77
N THR A 130 -13.57 9.94 5.33
CA THR A 130 -14.82 10.28 4.66
C THR A 130 -14.88 11.76 4.28
N ASN A 131 -14.47 12.64 5.21
CA ASN A 131 -14.38 14.07 4.97
C ASN A 131 -13.38 14.42 3.85
N CYS A 132 -12.23 13.74 3.79
CA CYS A 132 -11.28 13.89 2.69
C CYS A 132 -11.88 13.44 1.35
N ASN A 133 -12.63 12.35 1.34
CA ASN A 133 -13.29 11.85 0.13
C ASN A 133 -14.26 12.90 -0.41
N ALA A 134 -15.15 13.41 0.45
CA ALA A 134 -16.11 14.47 0.07
C ALA A 134 -15.40 15.74 -0.45
N ALA A 135 -14.27 16.13 0.19
CA ALA A 135 -13.49 17.26 -0.28
C ALA A 135 -12.91 17.05 -1.69
N ILE A 136 -12.44 15.84 -2.01
CA ILE A 136 -11.93 15.49 -3.35
C ILE A 136 -13.07 15.48 -4.40
N GLU A 137 -14.25 14.98 -4.05
CA GLU A 137 -15.41 14.97 -4.94
C GLU A 137 -15.88 16.37 -5.31
N ASN A 138 -15.83 17.28 -4.34
CA ASN A 138 -16.21 18.68 -4.53
C ASN A 138 -15.17 19.53 -5.31
N LEU A 139 -14.00 18.94 -5.67
CA LEU A 139 -12.99 19.65 -6.45
C LEU A 139 -13.47 19.95 -7.87
N LYS A 140 -13.54 21.25 -8.20
CA LYS A 140 -13.78 21.70 -9.57
C LYS A 140 -12.48 21.58 -10.36
N VAL A 141 -12.52 20.80 -11.44
CA VAL A 141 -11.41 20.63 -12.37
C VAL A 141 -11.55 21.65 -13.50
N SER A 142 -10.47 22.35 -13.84
CA SER A 142 -10.46 23.27 -14.99
C SER A 142 -10.72 22.49 -16.29
N LYS A 143 -11.67 22.95 -17.08
CA LYS A 143 -12.01 22.31 -18.37
C LYS A 143 -10.87 22.37 -19.40
N GLU A 144 -9.93 23.30 -19.22
CA GLU A 144 -8.84 23.54 -20.19
C GLU A 144 -7.78 22.44 -20.21
N GLU A 145 -7.63 21.67 -19.14
CA GLU A 145 -6.63 20.58 -19.11
C GLU A 145 -7.13 19.24 -19.65
N LYS A 146 -8.43 19.11 -19.95
CA LYS A 146 -8.93 17.91 -20.65
C LYS A 146 -8.35 17.80 -22.07
N THR A 147 -8.00 18.92 -22.68
CA THR A 147 -7.43 18.96 -24.04
C THR A 147 -5.93 18.55 -24.03
N ILE A 148 -5.20 18.84 -22.95
CA ILE A 148 -3.74 18.57 -22.89
C ILE A 148 -3.44 17.11 -22.50
N ALA A 149 -4.32 16.48 -21.71
CA ALA A 149 -4.16 15.06 -21.37
C ALA A 149 -4.54 14.11 -22.52
N SER A 150 -5.41 14.56 -23.43
CA SER A 150 -5.76 13.82 -24.66
C SER A 150 -4.80 14.08 -25.82
N GLU A 151 -4.06 15.20 -25.80
CA GLU A 151 -3.12 15.54 -26.88
C GLU A 151 -1.70 14.96 -26.71
N LYS A 152 -1.36 14.36 -25.56
CA LYS A 152 -0.04 13.73 -25.35
C LYS A 152 0.00 12.24 -25.56
N ILE A 153 -1.07 11.63 -25.98
CA ILE A 153 -0.98 10.37 -26.71
C ILE A 153 -0.84 10.77 -28.18
N SER A 154 0.37 11.14 -28.58
CA SER A 154 0.70 11.16 -30.01
C SER A 154 0.20 9.84 -30.59
N PRO A 155 -0.59 9.83 -31.68
CA PRO A 155 -1.05 8.58 -32.26
C PRO A 155 0.16 7.72 -32.42
N ILE A 156 0.13 6.49 -31.85
CA ILE A 156 1.24 5.55 -31.95
C ILE A 156 1.56 5.45 -33.43
N LYS A 157 2.69 6.03 -33.86
CA LYS A 157 3.13 5.92 -35.23
C LYS A 157 3.34 4.46 -35.52
N ILE A 158 2.41 3.83 -36.22
CA ILE A 158 2.54 2.45 -36.66
C ILE A 158 3.53 2.45 -37.81
N TYR A 159 4.70 1.88 -37.57
CA TYR A 159 5.74 1.74 -38.58
C TYR A 159 5.62 0.37 -39.24
N ASN A 160 5.78 0.36 -40.56
CA ASN A 160 5.83 -0.93 -41.28
C ASN A 160 7.13 -1.65 -40.96
N LYS A 161 7.02 -2.88 -40.47
CA LYS A 161 8.14 -3.75 -40.10
C LYS A 161 9.17 -3.94 -41.23
N ASN A 162 8.72 -3.94 -42.49
CA ASN A 162 9.59 -4.17 -43.66
C ASN A 162 10.64 -3.08 -43.82
N GLY A 163 10.38 -1.85 -43.33
CA GLY A 163 11.35 -0.75 -43.38
C GLY A 163 12.50 -0.89 -42.39
N PHE A 164 12.45 -1.86 -41.48
CA PHE A 164 13.41 -2.05 -40.39
C PHE A 164 14.22 -3.34 -40.51
N GLN A 165 14.19 -4.02 -41.66
CA GLN A 165 14.93 -5.27 -41.87
C GLN A 165 16.38 -5.00 -42.26
N ASN A 166 17.30 -5.87 -41.83
CA ASN A 166 18.74 -5.83 -42.12
C ASN A 166 19.42 -4.50 -41.74
N LYS A 167 18.97 -3.85 -40.67
CA LYS A 167 19.50 -2.55 -40.22
C LYS A 167 20.62 -2.71 -39.20
N ARG A 168 21.48 -1.69 -39.14
CA ARG A 168 22.41 -1.50 -38.05
C ARG A 168 21.76 -0.66 -36.95
N TRP A 169 21.60 -1.26 -35.79
CA TRP A 169 20.97 -0.65 -34.64
C TRP A 169 22.04 -0.09 -33.70
N VAL A 170 21.96 1.19 -33.38
CA VAL A 170 22.93 1.85 -32.50
C VAL A 170 22.36 1.95 -31.10
N THR A 171 23.17 1.55 -30.12
CA THR A 171 22.82 1.70 -28.69
C THR A 171 24.02 2.23 -27.91
N ARG A 172 23.81 2.69 -26.70
CA ARG A 172 24.91 3.17 -25.85
C ARG A 172 25.77 2.01 -25.35
N LYS A 173 27.06 2.27 -25.15
CA LYS A 173 27.99 1.30 -24.56
C LYS A 173 27.60 0.90 -23.15
N GLY A 174 27.76 -0.36 -22.77
CA GLY A 174 27.50 -0.94 -21.47
C GLY A 174 26.21 -1.77 -21.40
N LEU A 175 26.24 -2.84 -20.58
CA LEU A 175 25.12 -3.75 -20.38
C LEU A 175 24.16 -3.18 -19.33
N HIS A 176 22.91 -2.90 -19.75
CA HIS A 176 21.80 -2.54 -18.88
C HIS A 176 20.59 -3.36 -19.28
N VAL A 177 19.71 -3.67 -18.33
CA VAL A 177 18.54 -4.55 -18.51
C VAL A 177 17.62 -4.06 -19.63
N ASP A 178 17.38 -2.74 -19.71
CA ASP A 178 16.58 -2.09 -20.74
C ASP A 178 17.16 -2.29 -22.15
N ARG A 179 18.48 -2.25 -22.30
CA ARG A 179 19.18 -2.45 -23.59
C ARG A 179 19.16 -3.90 -24.03
N ILE A 180 19.36 -4.83 -23.09
CA ILE A 180 19.27 -6.26 -23.36
C ILE A 180 17.85 -6.60 -23.81
N ALA A 181 16.83 -6.12 -23.10
CA ALA A 181 15.44 -6.33 -23.43
C ALA A 181 15.09 -5.74 -24.80
N SER A 182 15.51 -4.50 -25.09
CA SER A 182 15.29 -3.87 -26.39
C SER A 182 15.99 -4.61 -27.52
N GLY A 183 17.24 -5.03 -27.34
CA GLY A 183 17.98 -5.82 -28.30
C GLY A 183 17.31 -7.17 -28.59
N TRP A 184 16.83 -7.84 -27.56
CA TRP A 184 16.08 -9.10 -27.70
C TRP A 184 14.76 -8.90 -28.46
N LEU A 185 13.98 -7.84 -28.11
CA LEU A 185 12.74 -7.50 -28.79
C LEU A 185 12.97 -7.22 -30.29
N ILE A 186 14.01 -6.46 -30.61
CA ILE A 186 14.36 -6.14 -32.00
C ILE A 186 14.67 -7.44 -32.76
N LYS A 187 15.58 -8.27 -32.26
CA LYS A 187 15.93 -9.54 -32.91
C LYS A 187 14.75 -10.52 -33.01
N ARG A 188 13.91 -10.58 -32.01
CA ARG A 188 12.81 -11.54 -31.97
C ARG A 188 11.63 -11.13 -32.85
N PHE A 189 11.28 -9.85 -32.87
CA PHE A 189 10.00 -9.40 -33.43
C PHE A 189 10.13 -8.42 -34.61
N ILE A 190 11.27 -7.71 -34.73
CA ILE A 190 11.42 -6.65 -35.74
C ILE A 190 12.39 -7.10 -36.83
N ASP A 191 13.67 -7.34 -36.51
CA ASP A 191 14.74 -7.61 -37.47
C ASP A 191 15.59 -8.79 -36.99
N LYS A 192 15.40 -9.96 -37.57
CA LYS A 192 16.15 -11.18 -37.20
C LYS A 192 17.63 -11.08 -37.51
N ALA A 193 18.00 -10.27 -38.53
CA ALA A 193 19.36 -10.05 -38.98
C ALA A 193 20.00 -8.78 -38.37
N ALA A 194 19.37 -8.20 -37.33
CA ALA A 194 19.84 -6.97 -36.69
C ALA A 194 21.30 -7.05 -36.26
N LYS A 195 22.09 -6.08 -36.67
CA LYS A 195 23.49 -5.85 -36.24
C LYS A 195 23.51 -4.69 -35.26
N PHE A 196 24.06 -4.90 -34.05
CA PHE A 196 24.18 -3.86 -33.04
C PHE A 196 25.57 -3.25 -33.05
N SER A 197 25.64 -1.93 -32.88
CA SER A 197 26.88 -1.18 -32.66
C SER A 197 26.75 -0.27 -31.46
N PHE A 198 27.87 0.00 -30.79
CA PHE A 198 27.96 0.74 -29.55
C PHE A 198 28.76 2.01 -29.72
#